data_d82884eb3ec48b8153808536b07f57c0
#
_entry.id   d82884eb3ec48b8153808536b07f57c0
#
_cell.length_a   1.000
_cell.length_b   1.000
_cell.length_c   1.000
_cell.angle_alpha   90.00
_cell.angle_beta   90.00
_cell.angle_gamma   90.00
#
_symmetry.space_group_name_H-M   'P 1'
#
loop_
_entity.id
_entity.type
_entity.pdbx_description
1 polymer ?
#
loop_
_entity_poly.entity_id
_entity_poly.type
_entity_poly.pdbx_seq_one_letter_code
_entity_poly.pdbx_strand_id
1 'polypeptide(L)'
;MLRFTAPAEVKGVALLILNHPDRSSDQWMWTPAINRERRIAMQDRSTRFFGTDFSFEDLEERDTNQFDYKLLGEETIDGAPCWKLQSTPKQSKVSQYSHSFLWVRRDNYAFAQIENYSNNELVRRAHYTEIRNDQGIWTAHQIDMHDLKRSSHTILRIEKLQYNLPMKDESFTLQALRRES
;
A
#
# COMPACT_ATOMS: atom_id res chain seq x y z
N MET A 1 7.95 -6.63 -5.29
CA MET A 1 8.94 -5.67 -5.81
C MET A 1 8.26 -4.74 -6.80
N LEU A 2 8.53 -3.45 -6.70
CA LEU A 2 8.05 -2.41 -7.62
C LEU A 2 9.24 -1.91 -8.44
N ARG A 3 9.03 -1.53 -9.69
CA ARG A 3 10.06 -0.92 -10.54
C ARG A 3 9.44 0.12 -11.46
N PHE A 4 10.02 1.32 -11.50
CA PHE A 4 9.62 2.34 -12.44
C PHE A 4 10.15 2.02 -13.84
N THR A 5 9.28 2.05 -14.83
CA THR A 5 9.60 1.90 -16.25
C THR A 5 9.59 3.25 -16.99
N ALA A 6 8.93 4.24 -16.43
CA ALA A 6 8.82 5.63 -16.90
C ALA A 6 8.42 6.54 -15.72
N PRO A 7 8.59 7.85 -15.81
CA PRO A 7 9.35 8.58 -16.83
C PRO A 7 10.87 8.41 -16.71
N ALA A 8 11.64 8.98 -17.60
CA ALA A 8 13.09 8.78 -17.70
C ALA A 8 13.86 9.13 -16.41
N GLU A 9 13.39 10.14 -15.66
CA GLU A 9 14.02 10.63 -14.43
C GLU A 9 14.03 9.60 -13.29
N VAL A 10 13.06 8.67 -13.28
CA VAL A 10 12.92 7.63 -12.26
C VAL A 10 13.00 6.22 -12.83
N LYS A 11 13.21 6.09 -14.16
CA LYS A 11 13.30 4.78 -14.80
C LYS A 11 14.39 3.92 -14.15
N GLY A 12 14.03 2.66 -13.85
CA GLY A 12 14.92 1.69 -13.22
C GLY A 12 14.99 1.79 -11.69
N VAL A 13 14.49 2.89 -11.09
CA VAL A 13 14.32 2.91 -9.63
C VAL A 13 13.41 1.77 -9.22
N ALA A 14 13.79 1.03 -8.19
CA ALA A 14 13.03 -0.11 -7.71
C ALA A 14 12.92 -0.14 -6.19
N LEU A 15 11.80 -0.69 -5.70
CA LEU A 15 11.52 -0.93 -4.29
C LEU A 15 11.25 -2.41 -4.08
N LEU A 16 12.01 -3.04 -3.20
CA LEU A 16 11.78 -4.39 -2.68
C LEU A 16 11.18 -4.28 -1.28
N ILE A 17 10.02 -4.91 -1.08
CA ILE A 17 9.38 -5.04 0.22
C ILE A 17 9.35 -6.52 0.56
N LEU A 18 9.98 -6.88 1.67
CA LEU A 18 9.99 -8.24 2.22
C LEU A 18 9.14 -8.25 3.50
N ASN A 19 7.96 -8.87 3.42
CA ASN A 19 7.04 -8.97 4.53
C ASN A 19 7.47 -10.08 5.48
N HIS A 20 7.23 -9.90 6.78
CA HIS A 20 7.53 -10.87 7.83
C HIS A 20 6.29 -11.05 8.70
N PRO A 21 5.98 -12.29 9.13
CA PRO A 21 4.77 -12.56 9.90
C PRO A 21 4.83 -12.02 11.35
N ASP A 22 6.02 -11.84 11.90
CA ASP A 22 6.27 -11.55 13.31
C ASP A 22 6.85 -10.15 13.58
N ARG A 23 7.20 -9.43 12.51
CA ARG A 23 7.79 -8.09 12.60
C ARG A 23 7.45 -7.24 11.38
N SER A 24 7.78 -5.98 11.45
CA SER A 24 7.64 -5.06 10.31
C SER A 24 8.47 -5.52 9.10
N SER A 25 7.98 -5.21 7.89
CA SER A 25 8.64 -5.51 6.62
C SER A 25 10.06 -4.92 6.53
N ASP A 26 10.92 -5.52 5.74
CA ASP A 26 12.14 -4.88 5.28
C ASP A 26 11.90 -4.21 3.93
N GLN A 27 12.35 -2.97 3.78
CA GLN A 27 12.21 -2.24 2.52
C GLN A 27 13.59 -1.79 2.03
N TRP A 28 13.85 -2.04 0.74
CA TRP A 28 15.10 -1.68 0.07
C TRP A 28 14.81 -0.96 -1.24
N MET A 29 15.45 0.17 -1.44
CA MET A 29 15.32 0.96 -2.65
C MET A 29 16.62 0.93 -3.44
N TRP A 30 16.51 0.67 -4.74
CA TRP A 30 17.59 0.79 -5.71
C TRP A 30 17.44 2.09 -6.51
N THR A 31 18.52 2.86 -6.65
CA THR A 31 18.56 4.08 -7.44
C THR A 31 19.67 3.98 -8.47
N PRO A 32 19.36 3.71 -9.75
CA PRO A 32 20.36 3.53 -10.82
C PRO A 32 21.28 4.73 -11.00
N ALA A 33 20.74 5.95 -10.96
CA ALA A 33 21.50 7.19 -11.18
C ALA A 33 22.72 7.34 -10.28
N ILE A 34 22.69 6.76 -9.07
CA ILE A 34 23.82 6.80 -8.13
C ILE A 34 24.39 5.39 -7.87
N ASN A 35 23.93 4.39 -8.64
CA ASN A 35 24.33 2.98 -8.53
C ASN A 35 24.34 2.49 -7.07
N ARG A 36 23.26 2.79 -6.32
CA ARG A 36 23.18 2.52 -4.88
C ARG A 36 21.85 1.93 -4.46
N GLU A 37 21.93 0.92 -3.60
CA GLU A 37 20.80 0.43 -2.81
C GLU A 37 20.81 1.08 -1.41
N ARG A 38 19.64 1.35 -0.87
CA ARG A 38 19.44 1.87 0.47
C ARG A 38 18.31 1.12 1.17
N ARG A 39 18.55 0.70 2.39
CA ARG A 39 17.46 0.24 3.27
C ARG A 39 16.65 1.44 3.73
N ILE A 40 15.33 1.35 3.63
CA ILE A 40 14.41 2.36 4.16
C ILE A 40 14.26 2.10 5.65
N ALA A 41 14.76 3.02 6.46
CA ALA A 41 14.66 2.92 7.91
C ALA A 41 13.20 3.05 8.37
N MET A 42 12.86 2.51 9.55
CA MET A 42 11.50 2.53 10.09
C MET A 42 10.94 3.96 10.21
N GLN A 43 11.77 4.89 10.67
CA GLN A 43 11.39 6.31 10.79
C GLN A 43 11.14 7.01 9.45
N ASP A 44 11.71 6.49 8.35
CA ASP A 44 11.57 7.07 7.02
C ASP A 44 10.31 6.55 6.28
N ARG A 45 9.58 5.58 6.83
CA ARG A 45 8.44 4.95 6.16
C ARG A 45 7.22 5.85 6.02
N SER A 46 7.14 6.88 6.85
CA SER A 46 6.12 7.93 6.73
C SER A 46 6.40 8.91 5.60
N THR A 47 7.60 8.89 5.00
CA THR A 47 7.94 9.78 3.90
C THR A 47 7.24 9.37 2.61
N ARG A 48 7.03 10.33 1.71
CA ARG A 48 6.36 10.11 0.43
C ARG A 48 7.22 9.27 -0.50
N PHE A 49 6.58 8.33 -1.18
CA PHE A 49 7.20 7.55 -2.22
C PHE A 49 7.25 8.35 -3.53
N PHE A 50 8.44 8.81 -3.92
CA PHE A 50 8.72 9.53 -5.17
C PHE A 50 7.74 10.69 -5.48
N GLY A 51 7.39 11.47 -4.45
CA GLY A 51 6.52 12.63 -4.61
C GLY A 51 5.03 12.30 -4.78
N THR A 52 4.66 11.02 -4.80
CA THR A 52 3.26 10.58 -4.76
C THR A 52 2.66 10.82 -3.38
N ASP A 53 1.35 10.74 -3.23
CA ASP A 53 0.67 10.84 -1.94
C ASP A 53 0.65 9.54 -1.14
N PHE A 54 1.22 8.48 -1.70
CA PHE A 54 1.56 7.25 -0.97
C PHE A 54 2.85 7.44 -0.17
N SER A 55 2.88 6.95 1.05
CA SER A 55 4.12 6.77 1.80
C SER A 55 4.71 5.38 1.57
N PHE A 56 5.95 5.17 2.01
CA PHE A 56 6.53 3.82 1.99
C PHE A 56 5.73 2.82 2.82
N GLU A 57 5.07 3.24 3.90
CA GLU A 57 4.20 2.38 4.71
C GLU A 57 2.93 2.00 3.96
N ASP A 58 2.34 2.91 3.17
CA ASP A 58 1.12 2.63 2.39
C ASP A 58 1.33 1.56 1.29
N LEU A 59 2.58 1.30 0.93
CA LEU A 59 2.95 0.27 -0.04
C LEU A 59 3.21 -1.11 0.59
N GLU A 60 3.19 -1.21 1.93
CA GLU A 60 3.33 -2.49 2.62
C GLU A 60 2.07 -3.33 2.49
N GLU A 61 2.23 -4.65 2.49
CA GLU A 61 1.11 -5.55 2.68
C GLU A 61 0.49 -5.32 4.07
N ARG A 62 -0.83 -5.27 4.11
CA ARG A 62 -1.58 -5.17 5.36
C ARG A 62 -1.75 -6.56 5.97
N ASP A 63 -0.79 -6.99 6.79
CA ASP A 63 -0.93 -8.20 7.58
C ASP A 63 -1.96 -7.98 8.69
N THR A 64 -3.09 -8.69 8.60
CA THR A 64 -4.20 -8.59 9.55
C THR A 64 -3.80 -8.95 10.97
N ASN A 65 -2.77 -9.77 11.18
CA ASN A 65 -2.28 -10.16 12.50
C ASN A 65 -1.58 -9.02 13.25
N GLN A 66 -1.16 -7.97 12.55
CA GLN A 66 -0.46 -6.81 13.13
C GLN A 66 -1.40 -5.72 13.62
N PHE A 67 -2.71 -5.93 13.51
CA PHE A 67 -3.72 -4.94 13.91
C PHE A 67 -4.81 -5.57 14.78
N ASP A 68 -5.42 -4.74 15.61
CA ASP A 68 -6.67 -5.04 16.29
C ASP A 68 -7.82 -4.39 15.53
N TYR A 69 -8.92 -5.12 15.38
CA TYR A 69 -10.10 -4.67 14.62
C TYR A 69 -11.33 -4.59 15.48
N LYS A 70 -12.14 -3.56 15.24
CA LYS A 70 -13.46 -3.40 15.86
C LYS A 70 -14.48 -3.07 14.79
N LEU A 71 -15.55 -3.87 14.69
CA LEU A 71 -16.69 -3.54 13.85
C LEU A 71 -17.46 -2.38 14.49
N LEU A 72 -17.66 -1.30 13.72
CA LEU A 72 -18.41 -0.12 14.16
C LEU A 72 -19.85 -0.10 13.66
N GLY A 73 -20.12 -0.76 12.54
CA GLY A 73 -21.45 -0.79 11.91
C GLY A 73 -21.36 -0.96 10.41
N GLU A 74 -22.40 -0.51 9.72
CA GLU A 74 -22.54 -0.57 8.27
C GLU A 74 -22.72 0.84 7.71
N GLU A 75 -22.07 1.13 6.60
CA GLU A 75 -22.20 2.38 5.84
C GLU A 75 -22.20 2.06 4.34
N THR A 76 -22.62 2.99 3.52
CA THR A 76 -22.63 2.85 2.05
C THR A 76 -21.55 3.75 1.47
N ILE A 77 -20.67 3.18 0.62
CA ILE A 77 -19.67 3.89 -0.17
C ILE A 77 -19.95 3.63 -1.64
N ASP A 78 -20.13 4.68 -2.44
CA ASP A 78 -20.45 4.62 -3.87
C ASP A 78 -21.61 3.68 -4.21
N GLY A 79 -22.67 3.69 -3.38
CA GLY A 79 -23.83 2.83 -3.54
C GLY A 79 -23.62 1.36 -3.10
N ALA A 80 -22.42 0.97 -2.68
CA ALA A 80 -22.13 -0.37 -2.18
C ALA A 80 -22.22 -0.44 -0.65
N PRO A 81 -23.00 -1.37 -0.08
CA PRO A 81 -23.05 -1.59 1.36
C PRO A 81 -21.69 -2.14 1.85
N CYS A 82 -21.17 -1.54 2.89
CA CYS A 82 -19.87 -1.86 3.48
C CYS A 82 -19.97 -2.07 4.98
N TRP A 83 -19.14 -2.94 5.51
CA TRP A 83 -18.82 -2.92 6.94
C TRP A 83 -17.79 -1.82 7.20
N LYS A 84 -18.04 -1.04 8.25
CA LYS A 84 -17.07 -0.07 8.76
C LYS A 84 -16.32 -0.67 9.93
N LEU A 85 -15.01 -0.78 9.79
CA LEU A 85 -14.10 -1.30 10.81
C LEU A 85 -13.17 -0.21 11.29
N GLN A 86 -12.89 -0.18 12.59
CA GLN A 86 -11.72 0.51 13.12
C GLN A 86 -10.57 -0.48 13.20
N SER A 87 -9.41 -0.06 12.74
CA SER A 87 -8.16 -0.82 12.78
C SER A 87 -7.12 -0.04 13.56
N THR A 88 -6.51 -0.67 14.57
CA THR A 88 -5.49 -0.07 15.42
C THR A 88 -4.23 -0.92 15.35
N PRO A 89 -3.05 -0.35 15.05
CA PRO A 89 -1.80 -1.10 15.06
C PRO A 89 -1.51 -1.67 16.45
N LYS A 90 -1.10 -2.93 16.52
CA LYS A 90 -0.61 -3.54 17.75
C LYS A 90 0.74 -2.93 18.16
N GLN A 91 1.14 -3.12 19.43
CA GLN A 91 2.40 -2.57 19.96
C GLN A 91 3.64 -2.99 19.18
N SER A 92 3.63 -4.18 18.56
CA SER A 92 4.72 -4.71 17.74
C SER A 92 4.81 -4.06 16.35
N LYS A 93 3.76 -3.36 15.89
CA LYS A 93 3.70 -2.69 14.59
C LYS A 93 4.10 -1.23 14.73
N VAL A 94 5.23 -0.86 14.15
CA VAL A 94 5.59 0.56 13.99
C VAL A 94 4.77 1.13 12.83
N SER A 95 3.94 2.13 13.12
CA SER A 95 3.09 2.79 12.14
C SER A 95 3.08 4.31 12.36
N GLN A 96 2.99 5.06 11.28
CA GLN A 96 2.74 6.50 11.34
C GLN A 96 1.29 6.81 11.72
N TYR A 97 0.41 5.83 11.58
CA TYR A 97 -1.02 5.98 11.84
C TYR A 97 -1.36 5.47 13.23
N SER A 98 -2.11 6.26 13.98
CA SER A 98 -2.63 5.86 15.29
C SER A 98 -3.77 4.84 15.14
N HIS A 99 -4.60 5.01 14.13
CA HIS A 99 -5.69 4.11 13.74
C HIS A 99 -6.15 4.41 12.32
N SER A 100 -6.97 3.52 11.79
CA SER A 100 -7.60 3.67 10.47
C SER A 100 -9.06 3.25 10.54
N PHE A 101 -9.92 3.87 9.71
CA PHE A 101 -11.23 3.33 9.40
C PHE A 101 -11.20 2.66 8.04
N LEU A 102 -11.76 1.46 7.96
CA LEU A 102 -11.80 0.65 6.77
C LEU A 102 -13.26 0.41 6.38
N TRP A 103 -13.59 0.65 5.13
CA TRP A 103 -14.87 0.26 4.55
C TRP A 103 -14.65 -0.94 3.63
N VAL A 104 -15.14 -2.10 4.07
CA VAL A 104 -15.01 -3.38 3.36
C VAL A 104 -16.35 -3.72 2.74
N ARG A 105 -16.39 -3.90 1.44
CA ARG A 105 -17.62 -4.25 0.70
C ARG A 105 -18.17 -5.60 1.16
N ARG A 106 -19.50 -5.66 1.33
CA ARG A 106 -20.19 -6.87 1.78
C ARG A 106 -20.32 -7.94 0.70
N ASP A 107 -20.35 -7.53 -0.55
CA ASP A 107 -20.58 -8.41 -1.70
C ASP A 107 -19.33 -9.16 -2.17
N ASN A 108 -18.14 -8.62 -1.94
CA ASN A 108 -16.91 -9.15 -2.50
C ASN A 108 -15.66 -8.99 -1.62
N TYR A 109 -15.81 -8.41 -0.41
CA TYR A 109 -14.76 -8.18 0.59
C TYR A 109 -13.61 -7.26 0.15
N ALA A 110 -13.73 -6.60 -1.00
CA ALA A 110 -12.75 -5.60 -1.40
C ALA A 110 -12.88 -4.33 -0.54
N PHE A 111 -11.80 -3.59 -0.38
CA PHE A 111 -11.88 -2.26 0.21
C PHE A 111 -12.62 -1.31 -0.74
N ALA A 112 -13.51 -0.49 -0.18
CA ALA A 112 -14.11 0.66 -0.84
C ALA A 112 -13.38 1.95 -0.46
N GLN A 113 -13.02 2.09 0.83
CA GLN A 113 -12.30 3.26 1.34
C GLN A 113 -11.46 2.88 2.55
N ILE A 114 -10.33 3.57 2.72
CA ILE A 114 -9.51 3.54 3.94
C ILE A 114 -9.23 4.98 4.33
N GLU A 115 -9.46 5.32 5.58
CA GLU A 115 -9.09 6.60 6.18
C GLU A 115 -8.05 6.38 7.26
N ASN A 116 -6.89 7.01 7.11
CA ASN A 116 -5.76 6.88 8.02
C ASN A 116 -5.62 8.12 8.88
N TYR A 117 -5.53 7.91 10.19
CA TYR A 117 -5.46 8.97 11.19
C TYR A 117 -4.10 9.00 11.89
N SER A 118 -3.57 10.20 12.10
CA SER A 118 -2.45 10.45 13.01
C SER A 118 -3.00 11.20 14.22
N ASN A 119 -2.98 10.56 15.39
CA ASN A 119 -3.75 11.00 16.55
C ASN A 119 -5.26 11.09 16.20
N ASN A 120 -5.83 12.28 16.28
CA ASN A 120 -7.25 12.52 15.95
C ASN A 120 -7.45 13.21 14.59
N GLU A 121 -6.39 13.38 13.82
CA GLU A 121 -6.43 14.07 12.53
C GLU A 121 -6.45 13.06 11.39
N LEU A 122 -7.43 13.20 10.48
CA LEU A 122 -7.45 12.47 9.20
C LEU A 122 -6.33 13.00 8.31
N VAL A 123 -5.34 12.16 8.03
CA VAL A 123 -4.15 12.56 7.28
C VAL A 123 -4.14 12.04 5.85
N ARG A 124 -4.70 10.84 5.62
CA ARG A 124 -4.81 10.26 4.28
C ARG A 124 -6.13 9.53 4.10
N ARG A 125 -6.64 9.58 2.88
CA ARG A 125 -7.80 8.80 2.44
C ARG A 125 -7.47 8.09 1.13
N ALA A 126 -7.61 6.77 1.11
CA ALA A 126 -7.55 5.96 -0.09
C ALA A 126 -8.97 5.56 -0.51
N HIS A 127 -9.37 5.88 -1.74
CA HIS A 127 -10.64 5.50 -2.32
C HIS A 127 -10.39 4.47 -3.42
N TYR A 128 -11.08 3.33 -3.35
CA TYR A 128 -10.88 2.16 -4.20
C TYR A 128 -12.04 2.03 -5.17
N THR A 129 -11.75 2.10 -6.45
CA THR A 129 -12.75 2.05 -7.52
C THR A 129 -12.38 1.06 -8.60
N GLU A 130 -13.22 0.92 -9.61
CA GLU A 130 -13.06 -0.07 -10.69
C GLU A 130 -12.79 -1.48 -10.17
N ILE A 131 -13.59 -1.93 -9.20
CA ILE A 131 -13.43 -3.26 -8.59
C ILE A 131 -13.89 -4.32 -9.59
N ARG A 132 -12.97 -5.21 -9.97
CA ARG A 132 -13.17 -6.27 -10.97
C ARG A 132 -12.82 -7.62 -10.38
N ASN A 133 -13.40 -8.69 -10.95
CA ASN A 133 -13.04 -10.06 -10.61
C ASN A 133 -11.95 -10.54 -11.56
N ASP A 134 -10.72 -10.60 -11.08
CA ASP A 134 -9.56 -11.07 -11.83
C ASP A 134 -9.21 -12.50 -11.38
N GLN A 135 -9.49 -13.48 -12.19
CA GLN A 135 -9.20 -14.90 -11.90
C GLN A 135 -9.79 -15.39 -10.57
N GLY A 136 -10.98 -14.90 -10.19
CA GLY A 136 -11.65 -15.25 -8.93
C GLY A 136 -11.30 -14.33 -7.74
N ILE A 137 -10.41 -13.38 -7.93
CA ILE A 137 -9.98 -12.43 -6.89
C ILE A 137 -10.53 -11.03 -7.22
N TRP A 138 -11.31 -10.46 -6.31
CA TRP A 138 -11.84 -9.11 -6.46
C TRP A 138 -10.76 -8.06 -6.18
N THR A 139 -10.46 -7.25 -7.17
CA THR A 139 -9.36 -6.27 -7.13
C THR A 139 -9.83 -4.90 -7.58
N ALA A 140 -9.45 -3.87 -6.84
CA ALA A 140 -9.63 -2.49 -7.27
C ALA A 140 -8.56 -2.15 -8.32
N HIS A 141 -8.99 -1.71 -9.51
CA HIS A 141 -8.09 -1.30 -10.58
C HIS A 141 -7.73 0.18 -10.53
N GLN A 142 -8.37 0.94 -9.65
CA GLN A 142 -8.00 2.33 -9.38
C GLN A 142 -8.00 2.60 -7.88
N ILE A 143 -6.97 3.26 -7.40
CA ILE A 143 -6.85 3.77 -6.04
C ILE A 143 -6.55 5.26 -6.14
N ASP A 144 -7.42 6.09 -5.56
CA ASP A 144 -7.20 7.53 -5.42
C ASP A 144 -6.77 7.83 -3.98
N MET A 145 -5.48 8.14 -3.82
CA MET A 145 -4.88 8.44 -2.53
C MET A 145 -4.81 9.95 -2.33
N HIS A 146 -5.54 10.46 -1.35
CA HIS A 146 -5.54 11.85 -0.94
C HIS A 146 -4.64 12.07 0.28
N ASP A 147 -3.73 13.03 0.19
CA ASP A 147 -3.01 13.59 1.34
C ASP A 147 -3.76 14.86 1.80
N LEU A 148 -4.48 14.75 2.92
CA LEU A 148 -5.37 15.82 3.40
C LEU A 148 -4.58 17.01 3.94
N LYS A 149 -3.36 16.77 4.46
CA LYS A 149 -2.48 17.84 4.95
C LYS A 149 -1.95 18.72 3.82
N ARG A 150 -1.73 18.12 2.65
CA ARG A 150 -1.16 18.80 1.48
C ARG A 150 -2.21 19.24 0.47
N SER A 151 -3.47 18.79 0.64
CA SER A 151 -4.53 19.01 -0.34
C SER A 151 -4.14 18.53 -1.74
N SER A 152 -3.45 17.38 -1.80
CA SER A 152 -3.00 16.75 -3.05
C SER A 152 -3.53 15.32 -3.13
N HIS A 153 -3.53 14.75 -4.35
CA HIS A 153 -3.90 13.36 -4.54
C HIS A 153 -3.09 12.72 -5.66
N THR A 154 -2.97 11.40 -5.59
CA THR A 154 -2.32 10.54 -6.58
C THR A 154 -3.27 9.43 -6.97
N ILE A 155 -3.52 9.26 -8.26
CA ILE A 155 -4.30 8.16 -8.80
C ILE A 155 -3.34 7.05 -9.26
N LEU A 156 -3.46 5.87 -8.64
CA LEU A 156 -2.81 4.66 -9.08
C LEU A 156 -3.81 3.83 -9.90
N ARG A 157 -3.44 3.46 -11.14
CA ARG A 157 -4.23 2.58 -12.00
C ARG A 157 -3.48 1.30 -12.30
N ILE A 158 -4.18 0.17 -12.24
CA ILE A 158 -3.68 -1.14 -12.61
C ILE A 158 -4.15 -1.42 -14.05
N GLU A 159 -3.24 -1.35 -15.00
CA GLU A 159 -3.54 -1.60 -16.43
C GLU A 159 -3.54 -3.09 -16.76
N LYS A 160 -2.61 -3.85 -16.16
CA LYS A 160 -2.47 -5.29 -16.36
C LYS A 160 -2.23 -5.97 -15.03
N LEU A 161 -2.97 -7.03 -14.78
CA LEU A 161 -2.88 -7.82 -13.56
C LEU A 161 -2.95 -9.31 -13.91
N GLN A 162 -2.12 -10.09 -13.27
CA GLN A 162 -2.16 -11.53 -13.34
C GLN A 162 -1.78 -12.12 -11.97
N TYR A 163 -2.66 -12.96 -11.45
CA TYR A 163 -2.46 -13.68 -10.19
C TYR A 163 -1.85 -15.06 -10.42
N ASN A 164 -1.32 -15.64 -9.37
CA ASN A 164 -0.83 -17.02 -9.31
C ASN A 164 0.23 -17.36 -10.37
N LEU A 165 1.03 -16.36 -10.78
CA LEU A 165 2.20 -16.62 -11.61
C LEU A 165 3.24 -17.44 -10.82
N PRO A 166 3.83 -18.48 -11.43
CA PRO A 166 4.96 -19.16 -10.82
C PRO A 166 6.17 -18.23 -10.78
N MET A 167 6.48 -17.71 -9.61
CA MET A 167 7.62 -16.82 -9.39
C MET A 167 8.67 -17.53 -8.52
N LYS A 168 9.94 -17.33 -8.85
CA LYS A 168 11.05 -17.88 -8.08
C LYS A 168 11.47 -16.92 -6.97
N ASP A 169 11.91 -17.42 -5.83
CA ASP A 169 12.36 -16.60 -4.69
C ASP A 169 13.53 -15.68 -5.08
N GLU A 170 14.40 -16.12 -6.01
CA GLU A 170 15.50 -15.31 -6.52
C GLU A 170 15.04 -14.01 -7.20
N SER A 171 13.78 -13.91 -7.61
CA SER A 171 13.17 -12.69 -8.16
C SER A 171 12.94 -11.59 -7.11
N PHE A 172 13.02 -11.94 -5.83
CA PHE A 172 12.76 -11.04 -4.70
C PHE A 172 14.00 -10.84 -3.81
N THR A 173 15.15 -10.75 -4.42
CA THR A 173 16.44 -10.55 -3.74
C THR A 173 17.01 -9.16 -4.00
N LEU A 174 17.98 -8.73 -3.19
CA LEU A 174 18.75 -7.51 -3.44
C LEU A 174 19.50 -7.56 -4.78
N GLN A 175 19.92 -8.76 -5.20
CA GLN A 175 20.55 -8.92 -6.50
C GLN A 175 19.55 -8.68 -7.64
N ALA A 176 18.31 -9.18 -7.52
CA ALA A 176 17.25 -8.95 -8.49
C ALA A 176 16.81 -7.49 -8.50
N LEU A 177 16.86 -6.80 -7.33
CA LEU A 177 16.52 -5.37 -7.21
C LEU A 177 17.44 -4.50 -8.08
N ARG A 178 18.73 -4.86 -8.22
CA ARG A 178 19.71 -4.11 -9.01
C ARG A 178 19.67 -4.40 -10.51
N ARG A 179 19.05 -5.50 -10.94
CA ARG A 179 18.98 -5.87 -12.37
C ARG A 179 18.05 -4.91 -13.10
N GLU A 180 18.55 -4.37 -14.19
CA GLU A 180 17.70 -3.73 -15.19
C GLU A 180 16.89 -4.82 -15.88
N SER A 181 15.59 -4.58 -16.10
CA SER A 181 14.70 -5.47 -16.85
C SER A 181 14.79 -5.17 -18.33
#